data_ea32a826c1a50c42266f09f080c520a1
#
_entry.id   ea32a826c1a50c42266f09f080c520a1
#
_cell.length_a   1.000
_cell.length_b   1.000
_cell.length_c   1.000
_cell.angle_alpha   90.00
_cell.angle_beta   90.00
_cell.angle_gamma   90.00
#
_symmetry.space_group_name_H-M   'P 1'
#
loop_
_entity.id
_entity.type
_entity.pdbx_description
1 polymer ?
#
loop_
_entity_poly.entity_id
_entity_poly.type
_entity_poly.pdbx_seq_one_letter_code
_entity_poly.pdbx_strand_id
1 'polypeptide(L)'
;MFRIGVDLGGTNIAVGLVNDKFQIIQKKSLPTGANRESEAIVADIATLCREVCAAQNISIKDVDGIGIATPGIANHDTGVLVYSCNLPSFLHYPIADTLKNMLGAECGVHIENDANAAAWGEAVAGAAKGTKNNIMITLGTGVGGGIIINGKIYSGFNYAGAELGHIVIELDGAPCGCGRRGCWEAYSSATALIRMTKEKIEECAASGRKTIMADASKVSGRTAFDAMRAGDEAGKEVHDKYIKYLACGLTNIINIFQPEVVSIGGGISNEGQSLIDAILPLVAAERYGGNHVPATELRIATLKNDAGIIGAAMLGA
;
A
#
# COMPACT_ATOMS: atom_id res chain seq x y z
N MET A 1 22.63 11.00 -10.85
CA MET A 1 21.88 11.08 -9.58
C MET A 1 21.58 9.67 -9.09
N PHE A 2 21.97 9.37 -7.85
CA PHE A 2 21.66 8.09 -7.20
C PHE A 2 20.98 8.37 -5.87
N ARG A 3 19.94 7.64 -5.55
CA ARG A 3 19.22 7.76 -4.28
C ARG A 3 18.96 6.37 -3.69
N ILE A 4 18.90 6.27 -2.37
CA ILE A 4 18.59 5.02 -1.69
C ILE A 4 17.16 5.06 -1.18
N GLY A 5 16.38 4.02 -1.50
CA GLY A 5 15.08 3.77 -0.91
C GLY A 5 15.13 2.57 0.01
N VAL A 6 14.61 2.74 1.21
CA VAL A 6 14.47 1.70 2.23
C VAL A 6 12.98 1.43 2.42
N ASP A 7 12.58 0.18 2.29
CA ASP A 7 11.26 -0.32 2.65
C ASP A 7 11.42 -1.15 3.93
N LEU A 8 11.13 -0.54 5.07
CA LEU A 8 11.21 -1.13 6.40
C LEU A 8 9.86 -1.74 6.77
N GLY A 9 9.63 -3.00 6.44
CA GLY A 9 8.44 -3.72 6.88
C GLY A 9 8.62 -4.46 8.21
N GLY A 10 7.53 -4.89 8.83
CA GLY A 10 7.58 -5.71 10.05
C GLY A 10 8.21 -7.10 9.83
N THR A 11 8.22 -7.61 8.61
CA THR A 11 8.77 -8.94 8.28
C THR A 11 10.14 -8.84 7.62
N ASN A 12 10.29 -7.95 6.64
CA ASN A 12 11.50 -7.79 5.85
C ASN A 12 11.89 -6.32 5.74
N ILE A 13 13.19 -6.08 5.66
CA ILE A 13 13.80 -4.83 5.22
C ILE A 13 14.22 -5.03 3.78
N ALA A 14 13.88 -4.11 2.88
CA ALA A 14 14.39 -4.09 1.52
C ALA A 14 15.02 -2.72 1.23
N VAL A 15 16.21 -2.73 0.63
CA VAL A 15 16.95 -1.51 0.27
C VAL A 15 17.26 -1.56 -1.21
N GLY A 16 16.96 -0.47 -1.91
CA GLY A 16 17.23 -0.31 -3.32
C GLY A 16 18.04 0.95 -3.62
N LEU A 17 19.02 0.82 -4.52
CA LEU A 17 19.71 1.94 -5.14
C LEU A 17 18.97 2.31 -6.43
N VAL A 18 18.48 3.55 -6.50
CA VAL A 18 17.61 4.06 -7.56
C VAL A 18 18.36 5.11 -8.37
N ASN A 19 18.30 5.00 -9.70
CA ASN A 19 18.91 5.96 -10.63
C ASN A 19 17.96 7.12 -10.97
N ASP A 20 18.43 8.08 -11.79
CA ASP A 20 17.69 9.24 -12.28
C ASP A 20 16.50 8.89 -13.22
N LYS A 21 16.42 7.65 -13.68
CA LYS A 21 15.27 7.10 -14.44
C LYS A 21 14.25 6.38 -13.55
N PHE A 22 14.38 6.51 -12.23
CA PHE A 22 13.55 5.82 -11.23
C PHE A 22 13.65 4.29 -11.29
N GLN A 23 14.76 3.75 -11.78
CA GLN A 23 15.00 2.32 -11.87
C GLN A 23 15.83 1.86 -10.68
N ILE A 24 15.42 0.78 -10.04
CA ILE A 24 16.22 0.10 -9.03
C ILE A 24 17.35 -0.65 -9.75
N ILE A 25 18.58 -0.17 -9.63
CA ILE A 25 19.77 -0.75 -10.26
C ILE A 25 20.43 -1.81 -9.40
N GLN A 26 20.18 -1.78 -8.09
CA GLN A 26 20.60 -2.80 -7.13
C GLN A 26 19.58 -2.89 -6.00
N LYS A 27 19.30 -4.09 -5.55
CA LYS A 27 18.37 -4.35 -4.43
C LYS A 27 18.89 -5.45 -3.54
N LYS A 28 18.75 -5.27 -2.24
CA LYS A 28 19.02 -6.29 -1.22
C LYS A 28 17.93 -6.30 -0.18
N SER A 29 17.76 -7.44 0.49
CA SER A 29 16.79 -7.57 1.57
C SER A 29 17.25 -8.58 2.62
N LEU A 30 16.72 -8.41 3.83
CA LEU A 30 16.88 -9.37 4.93
C LEU A 30 15.65 -9.35 5.85
N PRO A 31 15.42 -10.38 6.66
CA PRO A 31 14.37 -10.38 7.66
C PRO A 31 14.55 -9.27 8.69
N THR A 32 13.46 -8.53 8.99
CA THR A 32 13.49 -7.41 9.97
C THR A 32 13.80 -7.91 11.38
N GLY A 33 13.19 -9.03 11.80
CA GLY A 33 13.23 -9.45 13.19
C GLY A 33 12.63 -8.37 14.11
N ALA A 34 11.38 -8.00 13.88
CA ALA A 34 10.70 -6.83 14.42
C ALA A 34 10.72 -6.66 15.94
N ASN A 35 10.99 -7.73 16.69
CA ASN A 35 11.09 -7.72 18.16
C ASN A 35 12.51 -7.39 18.68
N ARG A 36 13.47 -7.12 17.77
CA ARG A 36 14.83 -6.69 18.16
C ARG A 36 14.84 -5.21 18.54
N GLU A 37 15.93 -4.79 19.16
CA GLU A 37 16.17 -3.37 19.44
C GLU A 37 16.21 -2.56 18.13
N SER A 38 15.61 -1.36 18.16
CA SER A 38 15.53 -0.47 17.00
C SER A 38 16.89 -0.12 16.42
N GLU A 39 17.90 0.10 17.28
CA GLU A 39 19.26 0.42 16.83
C GLU A 39 19.91 -0.74 16.03
N ALA A 40 19.65 -1.98 16.42
CA ALA A 40 20.13 -3.15 15.68
C ALA A 40 19.47 -3.29 14.31
N ILE A 41 18.19 -2.95 14.21
CA ILE A 41 17.46 -2.93 12.93
C ILE A 41 18.00 -1.82 12.03
N VAL A 42 18.27 -0.63 12.57
CA VAL A 42 18.85 0.48 11.80
C VAL A 42 20.30 0.18 11.36
N ALA A 43 21.06 -0.56 12.16
CA ALA A 43 22.40 -1.02 11.77
C ALA A 43 22.35 -1.98 10.57
N ASP A 44 21.33 -2.85 10.51
CA ASP A 44 21.10 -3.69 9.33
C ASP A 44 20.75 -2.87 8.10
N ILE A 45 19.87 -1.85 8.24
CA ILE A 45 19.57 -0.91 7.16
C ILE A 45 20.85 -0.23 6.67
N ALA A 46 21.69 0.26 7.58
CA ALA A 46 22.96 0.91 7.22
C ALA A 46 23.90 -0.06 6.47
N THR A 47 23.93 -1.31 6.88
CA THR A 47 24.72 -2.36 6.20
C THR A 47 24.20 -2.59 4.78
N LEU A 48 22.89 -2.76 4.60
CA LEU A 48 22.27 -2.93 3.28
C LEU A 48 22.52 -1.72 2.38
N CYS A 49 22.43 -0.48 2.92
CA CYS A 49 22.73 0.74 2.16
C CYS A 49 24.15 0.74 1.61
N ARG A 50 25.15 0.37 2.45
CA ARG A 50 26.55 0.25 1.98
C ARG A 50 26.70 -0.85 0.93
N GLU A 51 26.04 -1.97 1.12
CA GLU A 51 26.16 -3.11 0.21
C GLU A 51 25.53 -2.86 -1.17
N VAL A 52 24.39 -2.16 -1.25
CA VAL A 52 23.79 -1.81 -2.56
C VAL A 52 24.63 -0.80 -3.31
N CYS A 53 25.28 0.13 -2.61
CA CYS A 53 26.21 1.08 -3.20
C CYS A 53 27.50 0.39 -3.67
N ALA A 54 28.12 -0.42 -2.81
CA ALA A 54 29.36 -1.13 -3.12
C ALA A 54 29.21 -2.05 -4.34
N ALA A 55 28.05 -2.73 -4.48
CA ALA A 55 27.76 -3.58 -5.63
C ALA A 55 27.75 -2.83 -6.98
N GLN A 56 27.62 -1.51 -6.97
CA GLN A 56 27.65 -0.63 -8.13
C GLN A 56 28.88 0.26 -8.17
N ASN A 57 29.88 0.03 -7.30
CA ASN A 57 31.08 0.85 -7.13
C ASN A 57 30.78 2.33 -6.82
N ILE A 58 29.68 2.57 -6.09
CA ILE A 58 29.23 3.92 -5.67
C ILE A 58 29.54 4.06 -4.18
N SER A 59 30.05 5.23 -3.76
CA SER A 59 30.22 5.57 -2.36
C SER A 59 28.89 6.09 -1.77
N ILE A 60 28.69 5.88 -0.47
CA ILE A 60 27.57 6.53 0.25
C ILE A 60 27.61 8.06 0.10
N LYS A 61 28.79 8.64 -0.06
CA LYS A 61 28.96 10.09 -0.27
C LYS A 61 28.46 10.58 -1.64
N ASP A 62 28.36 9.66 -2.60
CA ASP A 62 27.86 9.98 -3.95
C ASP A 62 26.34 9.84 -4.08
N VAL A 63 25.65 9.54 -2.95
CA VAL A 63 24.20 9.41 -2.90
C VAL A 63 23.55 10.76 -2.60
N ASP A 64 22.60 11.16 -3.43
CA ASP A 64 21.94 12.48 -3.37
C ASP A 64 20.83 12.55 -2.28
N GLY A 65 20.41 11.40 -1.75
CA GLY A 65 19.39 11.32 -0.71
C GLY A 65 19.04 9.90 -0.34
N ILE A 66 18.57 9.72 0.88
CA ILE A 66 18.11 8.44 1.43
C ILE A 66 16.69 8.63 1.96
N GLY A 67 15.77 7.74 1.61
CA GLY A 67 14.42 7.75 2.16
C GLY A 67 14.07 6.41 2.77
N ILE A 68 13.23 6.46 3.81
CA ILE A 68 12.76 5.29 4.56
C ILE A 68 11.24 5.29 4.50
N ALA A 69 10.66 4.27 3.89
CA ALA A 69 9.26 3.90 4.02
C ALA A 69 9.11 2.96 5.22
N THR A 70 8.16 3.23 6.12
CA THR A 70 7.99 2.46 7.35
C THR A 70 6.51 2.37 7.74
N PRO A 71 6.04 1.24 8.31
CA PRO A 71 4.68 1.17 8.82
C PRO A 71 4.53 2.07 10.06
N GLY A 72 3.33 2.63 10.23
CA GLY A 72 2.99 3.46 11.37
C GLY A 72 3.07 4.96 11.12
N ILE A 73 3.24 5.75 12.19
CA ILE A 73 3.21 7.21 12.16
C ILE A 73 4.63 7.74 12.03
N ALA A 74 4.97 8.24 10.84
CA ALA A 74 6.28 8.80 10.51
C ALA A 74 6.20 10.34 10.48
N ASN A 75 6.86 10.99 11.43
CA ASN A 75 7.01 12.45 11.42
C ASN A 75 8.13 12.83 10.44
N HIS A 76 7.76 13.16 9.21
CA HIS A 76 8.72 13.48 8.16
C HIS A 76 9.44 14.81 8.36
N ASP A 77 8.89 15.74 9.16
CA ASP A 77 9.54 17.02 9.45
C ASP A 77 10.75 16.85 10.39
N THR A 78 10.67 15.90 11.31
CA THR A 78 11.73 15.65 12.32
C THR A 78 12.52 14.36 12.08
N GLY A 79 12.11 13.52 11.15
CA GLY A 79 12.76 12.22 10.89
C GLY A 79 12.52 11.17 11.99
N VAL A 80 11.45 11.34 12.78
CA VAL A 80 11.13 10.49 13.94
C VAL A 80 10.01 9.52 13.59
N LEU A 81 10.24 8.22 13.77
CA LEU A 81 9.17 7.22 13.80
C LEU A 81 8.47 7.30 15.15
N VAL A 82 7.25 7.87 15.14
CA VAL A 82 6.50 8.17 16.37
C VAL A 82 5.93 6.91 16.99
N TYR A 83 5.34 6.05 16.16
CA TYR A 83 4.71 4.80 16.59
C TYR A 83 4.56 3.82 15.42
N SER A 84 4.78 2.54 15.70
CA SER A 84 4.44 1.46 14.77
C SER A 84 4.00 0.21 15.53
N CYS A 85 2.82 -0.33 15.21
CA CYS A 85 2.35 -1.59 15.79
C CYS A 85 3.18 -2.80 15.31
N ASN A 86 3.80 -2.70 14.14
CA ASN A 86 4.59 -3.76 13.51
C ASN A 86 6.07 -3.74 13.93
N LEU A 87 6.52 -2.68 14.61
CA LEU A 87 7.90 -2.44 15.02
C LEU A 87 7.89 -1.88 16.46
N PRO A 88 7.63 -2.72 17.47
CA PRO A 88 7.32 -2.26 18.83
C PRO A 88 8.48 -1.54 19.53
N SER A 89 9.73 -1.76 19.13
CA SER A 89 10.89 -1.04 19.66
C SER A 89 11.02 0.39 19.13
N PHE A 90 10.29 0.76 18.07
CA PHE A 90 10.33 2.09 17.47
C PHE A 90 9.23 2.97 18.09
N LEU A 91 9.47 3.54 19.25
CA LEU A 91 8.59 4.51 19.89
C LEU A 91 9.34 5.84 20.03
N HIS A 92 8.87 6.89 19.36
CA HIS A 92 9.54 8.19 19.26
C HIS A 92 11.03 8.08 18.92
N TYR A 93 11.34 7.17 17.97
CA TYR A 93 12.72 6.85 17.62
C TYR A 93 13.23 7.74 16.46
N PRO A 94 14.39 8.44 16.62
CA PRO A 94 14.94 9.35 15.60
C PRO A 94 15.65 8.56 14.48
N ILE A 95 14.89 7.78 13.73
CA ILE A 95 15.43 6.81 12.76
C ILE A 95 16.26 7.48 11.66
N ALA A 96 15.85 8.68 11.19
CA ALA A 96 16.56 9.39 10.13
C ALA A 96 17.95 9.82 10.60
N ASP A 97 18.06 10.47 11.76
CA ASP A 97 19.34 10.90 12.32
C ASP A 97 20.23 9.72 12.69
N THR A 98 19.65 8.66 13.27
CA THR A 98 20.40 7.46 13.60
C THR A 98 21.01 6.81 12.37
N LEU A 99 20.23 6.63 11.30
CA LEU A 99 20.74 6.08 10.05
C LEU A 99 21.80 6.98 9.41
N LYS A 100 21.54 8.30 9.39
CA LYS A 100 22.48 9.30 8.86
C LYS A 100 23.84 9.21 9.55
N ASN A 101 23.84 9.17 10.89
CA ASN A 101 25.05 9.08 11.70
C ASN A 101 25.80 7.75 11.47
N MET A 102 25.08 6.62 11.46
CA MET A 102 25.67 5.31 11.20
C MET A 102 26.33 5.22 9.83
N LEU A 103 25.74 5.85 8.80
CA LEU A 103 26.28 5.87 7.45
C LEU A 103 27.41 6.88 7.27
N GLY A 104 27.49 7.92 8.08
CA GLY A 104 28.31 9.10 7.82
C GLY A 104 27.84 9.82 6.54
N ALA A 105 26.52 9.80 6.27
CA ALA A 105 25.94 10.39 5.06
C ALA A 105 25.90 11.91 5.13
N GLU A 106 26.30 12.55 4.04
CA GLU A 106 26.26 14.03 3.90
C GLU A 106 24.89 14.49 3.40
N CYS A 107 24.18 13.62 2.66
CA CYS A 107 22.83 13.90 2.14
C CYS A 107 21.74 13.86 3.21
N GLY A 108 20.52 14.31 2.84
CA GLY A 108 19.31 14.20 3.66
C GLY A 108 18.84 12.75 3.80
N VAL A 109 18.35 12.43 5.00
CA VAL A 109 17.62 11.18 5.26
C VAL A 109 16.18 11.55 5.61
N HIS A 110 15.22 11.02 4.86
CA HIS A 110 13.80 11.34 4.98
C HIS A 110 13.02 10.08 5.35
N ILE A 111 11.89 10.26 6.03
CA ILE A 111 11.00 9.15 6.37
C ILE A 111 9.57 9.44 5.93
N GLU A 112 8.81 8.40 5.64
CA GLU A 112 7.38 8.48 5.37
C GLU A 112 6.69 7.16 5.72
N ASN A 113 5.38 7.19 5.88
CA ASN A 113 4.57 5.98 5.97
C ASN A 113 4.71 5.15 4.68
N ASP A 114 4.68 3.81 4.81
CA ASP A 114 4.89 2.86 3.71
C ASP A 114 3.85 3.00 2.57
N ALA A 115 2.57 3.18 2.89
CA ALA A 115 1.52 3.38 1.90
C ALA A 115 1.65 4.75 1.20
N ASN A 116 2.00 5.81 1.95
CA ASN A 116 2.29 7.12 1.40
C ASN A 116 3.51 7.10 0.48
N ALA A 117 4.58 6.43 0.89
CA ALA A 117 5.77 6.25 0.05
C ALA A 117 5.44 5.46 -1.23
N ALA A 118 4.65 4.39 -1.15
CA ALA A 118 4.22 3.64 -2.32
C ALA A 118 3.37 4.51 -3.27
N ALA A 119 2.45 5.33 -2.74
CA ALA A 119 1.67 6.29 -3.52
C ALA A 119 2.58 7.32 -4.21
N TRP A 120 3.60 7.82 -3.51
CA TRP A 120 4.59 8.72 -4.08
C TRP A 120 5.40 8.04 -5.20
N GLY A 121 5.79 6.77 -5.02
CA GLY A 121 6.43 5.97 -6.06
C GLY A 121 5.59 5.91 -7.34
N GLU A 122 4.30 5.57 -7.23
CA GLU A 122 3.38 5.53 -8.36
C GLU A 122 3.14 6.92 -8.99
N ALA A 123 3.21 8.00 -8.20
CA ALA A 123 3.09 9.37 -8.68
C ALA A 123 4.32 9.82 -9.50
N VAL A 124 5.53 9.43 -9.09
CA VAL A 124 6.76 9.87 -9.76
C VAL A 124 7.17 8.97 -10.92
N ALA A 125 6.92 7.68 -10.83
CA ALA A 125 7.46 6.69 -11.78
C ALA A 125 6.44 5.67 -12.30
N GLY A 126 5.24 5.58 -11.72
CA GLY A 126 4.27 4.52 -11.99
C GLY A 126 2.97 4.98 -12.63
N ALA A 127 1.87 4.34 -12.23
CA ALA A 127 0.54 4.50 -12.83
C ALA A 127 -0.04 5.92 -12.73
N ALA A 128 0.38 6.71 -11.75
CA ALA A 128 -0.08 8.08 -11.54
C ALA A 128 0.91 9.15 -12.05
N LYS A 129 1.96 8.76 -12.78
CA LYS A 129 2.95 9.69 -13.29
C LYS A 129 2.32 10.79 -14.15
N GLY A 130 2.73 12.03 -13.88
CA GLY A 130 2.27 13.22 -14.60
C GLY A 130 1.01 13.86 -14.01
N THR A 131 0.42 13.29 -12.95
CA THR A 131 -0.72 13.87 -12.24
C THR A 131 -0.25 14.65 -11.00
N LYS A 132 -1.05 15.62 -10.57
CA LYS A 132 -0.79 16.40 -9.35
C LYS A 132 -1.64 15.93 -8.16
N ASN A 133 -2.81 15.37 -8.46
CA ASN A 133 -3.75 14.90 -7.45
C ASN A 133 -4.06 13.44 -7.75
N ASN A 134 -3.55 12.54 -6.92
CA ASN A 134 -3.76 11.12 -7.10
C ASN A 134 -3.83 10.40 -5.76
N ILE A 135 -4.45 9.24 -5.77
CA ILE A 135 -4.58 8.39 -4.60
C ILE A 135 -4.12 6.99 -4.99
N MET A 136 -3.38 6.35 -4.13
CA MET A 136 -3.09 4.92 -4.23
C MET A 136 -3.86 4.17 -3.15
N ILE A 137 -4.48 3.06 -3.54
CA ILE A 137 -5.08 2.09 -2.62
C ILE A 137 -4.33 0.77 -2.76
N THR A 138 -3.96 0.18 -1.64
CA THR A 138 -3.34 -1.14 -1.61
C THR A 138 -4.30 -2.17 -1.04
N LEU A 139 -4.62 -3.21 -1.83
CA LEU A 139 -5.53 -4.30 -1.47
C LEU A 139 -4.71 -5.55 -1.13
N GLY A 140 -4.27 -5.62 0.13
CA GLY A 140 -3.49 -6.71 0.70
C GLY A 140 -4.19 -7.36 1.88
N THR A 141 -3.45 -7.73 2.92
CA THR A 141 -4.01 -8.23 4.21
C THR A 141 -5.01 -7.23 4.78
N GLY A 142 -4.72 -5.93 4.66
CA GLY A 142 -5.60 -4.81 4.92
C GLY A 142 -5.88 -3.97 3.66
N VAL A 143 -6.42 -2.77 3.88
CA VAL A 143 -6.59 -1.72 2.86
C VAL A 143 -5.77 -0.51 3.28
N GLY A 144 -4.61 -0.32 2.65
CA GLY A 144 -3.79 0.88 2.83
C GLY A 144 -4.16 1.98 1.84
N GLY A 145 -3.78 3.20 2.14
CA GLY A 145 -3.98 4.34 1.26
C GLY A 145 -2.84 5.35 1.35
N GLY A 146 -2.57 6.02 0.23
CA GLY A 146 -1.67 7.18 0.20
C GLY A 146 -2.28 8.24 -0.71
N ILE A 147 -2.19 9.49 -0.28
CA ILE A 147 -2.86 10.62 -0.93
C ILE A 147 -1.81 11.65 -1.37
N ILE A 148 -1.86 12.03 -2.63
CA ILE A 148 -1.04 13.10 -3.20
C ILE A 148 -1.98 14.25 -3.60
N ILE A 149 -1.74 15.44 -3.06
CA ILE A 149 -2.48 16.66 -3.36
C ILE A 149 -1.49 17.74 -3.82
N ASN A 150 -1.75 18.33 -4.98
CA ASN A 150 -0.88 19.36 -5.58
C ASN A 150 0.60 18.92 -5.69
N GLY A 151 0.83 17.65 -6.00
CA GLY A 151 2.16 17.06 -6.13
C GLY A 151 2.90 16.87 -4.82
N LYS A 152 2.19 16.79 -3.69
CA LYS A 152 2.77 16.56 -2.35
C LYS A 152 2.02 15.46 -1.62
N ILE A 153 2.73 14.68 -0.83
CA ILE A 153 2.14 13.68 0.06
C ILE A 153 1.27 14.40 1.11
N TYR A 154 0.07 13.90 1.32
CA TYR A 154 -0.82 14.35 2.40
C TYR A 154 -0.80 13.32 3.52
N SER A 155 -0.19 13.65 4.65
CA SER A 155 -0.10 12.81 5.85
C SER A 155 -0.87 13.36 7.06
N GLY A 156 -1.62 14.48 6.87
CA GLY A 156 -2.35 15.15 7.94
C GLY A 156 -1.44 15.99 8.86
N PHE A 157 -2.04 16.74 9.79
CA PHE A 157 -1.30 17.63 10.67
C PHE A 157 -0.45 16.89 11.72
N ASN A 158 -0.74 15.63 11.97
CA ASN A 158 -0.09 14.77 12.97
C ASN A 158 0.52 13.49 12.36
N TYR A 159 0.67 13.46 11.04
CA TYR A 159 1.26 12.36 10.28
C TYR A 159 0.49 11.02 10.31
N ALA A 160 -0.75 11.03 10.81
CA ALA A 160 -1.64 9.86 10.88
C ALA A 160 -2.81 9.96 9.90
N GLY A 161 -2.67 10.75 8.83
CA GLY A 161 -3.66 10.88 7.78
C GLY A 161 -3.60 9.74 6.75
N ALA A 162 -4.54 9.77 5.79
CA ALA A 162 -4.64 8.81 4.68
C ALA A 162 -5.00 7.36 5.08
N GLU A 163 -5.52 7.13 6.28
CA GLU A 163 -6.03 5.83 6.75
C GLU A 163 -7.36 5.46 6.08
N LEU A 164 -7.36 5.38 4.74
CA LEU A 164 -8.56 5.24 3.91
C LEU A 164 -9.30 3.92 4.15
N GLY A 165 -8.59 2.85 4.49
CA GLY A 165 -9.19 1.56 4.83
C GLY A 165 -10.08 1.60 6.07
N HIS A 166 -9.93 2.62 6.93
CA HIS A 166 -10.68 2.74 8.17
C HIS A 166 -11.87 3.70 8.09
N ILE A 167 -12.23 4.21 6.90
CA ILE A 167 -13.54 4.85 6.70
C ILE A 167 -14.65 3.82 6.89
N VAL A 168 -15.73 4.21 7.60
CA VAL A 168 -16.89 3.33 7.82
C VAL A 168 -17.78 3.40 6.59
N ILE A 169 -18.03 2.24 5.95
CA ILE A 169 -18.93 2.09 4.80
C ILE A 169 -20.20 1.32 5.16
N GLU A 170 -20.21 0.67 6.31
CA GLU A 170 -21.36 -0.11 6.82
C GLU A 170 -21.49 0.16 8.32
N LEU A 171 -22.49 0.96 8.71
CA LEU A 171 -22.74 1.26 10.13
C LEU A 171 -23.01 -0.04 10.91
N ASP A 172 -22.37 -0.20 12.06
CA ASP A 172 -22.45 -1.41 12.90
C ASP A 172 -22.06 -2.73 12.20
N GLY A 173 -21.39 -2.65 11.07
CA GLY A 173 -20.99 -3.77 10.23
C GLY A 173 -19.92 -4.69 10.85
N ALA A 174 -19.15 -5.37 9.99
CA ALA A 174 -18.13 -6.32 10.40
C ALA A 174 -17.05 -5.67 11.29
N PRO A 175 -16.50 -6.42 12.30
CA PRO A 175 -15.42 -5.91 13.13
C PRO A 175 -14.16 -5.67 12.28
N CYS A 176 -13.40 -4.63 12.61
CA CYS A 176 -12.12 -4.29 12.02
C CYS A 176 -11.00 -4.42 13.07
N GLY A 177 -9.79 -4.75 12.61
CA GLY A 177 -8.60 -4.85 13.46
C GLY A 177 -8.24 -3.56 14.20
N CYS A 178 -8.70 -2.39 13.72
CA CYS A 178 -8.51 -1.10 14.39
C CYS A 178 -9.42 -0.87 15.62
N GLY A 179 -10.28 -1.85 15.97
CA GLY A 179 -11.25 -1.75 17.08
C GLY A 179 -12.60 -1.15 16.69
N ARG A 180 -12.76 -0.58 15.49
CA ARG A 180 -14.04 -0.09 14.96
C ARG A 180 -14.83 -1.21 14.29
N ARG A 181 -16.04 -0.88 13.85
CA ARG A 181 -16.88 -1.73 13.03
C ARG A 181 -17.23 -1.05 11.72
N GLY A 182 -17.42 -1.86 10.67
CA GLY A 182 -17.88 -1.36 9.38
C GLY A 182 -16.85 -0.64 8.52
N CYS A 183 -15.55 -0.71 8.88
CA CYS A 183 -14.47 -0.13 8.08
C CYS A 183 -14.41 -0.75 6.69
N TRP A 184 -14.05 0.04 5.69
CA TRP A 184 -13.88 -0.43 4.31
C TRP A 184 -12.93 -1.62 4.19
N GLU A 185 -11.86 -1.64 4.96
CA GLU A 185 -10.92 -2.76 5.06
C GLU A 185 -11.60 -4.09 5.40
N ALA A 186 -12.57 -4.08 6.31
CA ALA A 186 -13.30 -5.28 6.72
C ALA A 186 -14.13 -5.91 5.57
N TYR A 187 -14.25 -5.23 4.44
CA TYR A 187 -15.03 -5.69 3.28
C TYR A 187 -14.20 -5.77 1.99
N SER A 188 -13.10 -5.01 1.89
CA SER A 188 -12.37 -4.86 0.62
C SER A 188 -10.91 -5.31 0.68
N SER A 189 -10.42 -5.78 1.83
CA SER A 189 -9.10 -6.43 1.90
C SER A 189 -9.12 -7.86 1.33
N ALA A 190 -7.95 -8.42 1.04
CA ALA A 190 -7.83 -9.84 0.69
C ALA A 190 -8.30 -10.75 1.84
N THR A 191 -8.05 -10.34 3.10
CA THR A 191 -8.55 -11.04 4.29
C THR A 191 -10.08 -11.07 4.31
N ALA A 192 -10.72 -9.95 4.00
CA ALA A 192 -12.18 -9.85 3.91
C ALA A 192 -12.74 -10.75 2.79
N LEU A 193 -12.10 -10.77 1.63
CA LEU A 193 -12.50 -11.63 0.51
C LEU A 193 -12.39 -13.12 0.87
N ILE A 194 -11.30 -13.53 1.53
CA ILE A 194 -11.12 -14.90 2.05
C ILE A 194 -12.23 -15.25 3.04
N ARG A 195 -12.55 -14.36 3.97
CA ARG A 195 -13.64 -14.56 4.95
C ARG A 195 -14.98 -14.73 4.25
N MET A 196 -15.37 -13.82 3.36
CA MET A 196 -16.63 -13.92 2.61
C MET A 196 -16.72 -15.20 1.77
N THR A 197 -15.60 -15.64 1.20
CA THR A 197 -15.54 -16.88 0.45
C THR A 197 -15.80 -18.10 1.35
N LYS A 198 -15.19 -18.14 2.54
CA LYS A 198 -15.42 -19.23 3.52
C LYS A 198 -16.86 -19.24 4.01
N GLU A 199 -17.42 -18.08 4.36
CA GLU A 199 -18.83 -17.94 4.75
C GLU A 199 -19.77 -18.49 3.65
N LYS A 200 -19.48 -18.20 2.38
CA LYS A 200 -20.28 -18.71 1.25
C LYS A 200 -20.14 -20.22 1.06
N ILE A 201 -18.98 -20.80 1.26
CA ILE A 201 -18.77 -22.25 1.24
C ILE A 201 -19.61 -22.93 2.32
N GLU A 202 -19.61 -22.40 3.55
CA GLU A 202 -20.41 -22.91 4.66
C GLU A 202 -21.92 -22.81 4.38
N GLU A 203 -22.38 -21.68 3.82
CA GLU A 203 -23.76 -21.49 3.37
C GLU A 203 -24.18 -22.54 2.32
N CYS A 204 -23.32 -22.78 1.33
CA CYS A 204 -23.56 -23.78 0.30
C CYS A 204 -23.65 -25.18 0.90
N ALA A 205 -22.74 -25.54 1.81
CA ALA A 205 -22.75 -26.83 2.49
C ALA A 205 -24.03 -27.03 3.31
N ALA A 206 -24.46 -26.01 4.06
CA ALA A 206 -25.68 -26.07 4.87
C ALA A 206 -26.97 -26.21 4.03
N SER A 207 -26.99 -25.60 2.83
CA SER A 207 -28.14 -25.65 1.90
C SER A 207 -28.09 -26.79 0.90
N GLY A 208 -27.04 -27.61 0.88
CA GLY A 208 -26.83 -28.66 -0.13
C GLY A 208 -26.52 -28.12 -1.52
N ARG A 209 -26.19 -26.83 -1.67
CA ARG A 209 -25.79 -26.20 -2.92
C ARG A 209 -24.36 -26.59 -3.26
N LYS A 210 -24.13 -27.03 -4.50
CA LYS A 210 -22.78 -27.35 -4.96
C LYS A 210 -22.00 -26.10 -5.33
N THR A 211 -20.71 -26.10 -5.04
CA THR A 211 -19.74 -25.07 -5.45
C THR A 211 -18.38 -25.73 -5.71
N ILE A 212 -17.62 -25.19 -6.66
CA ILE A 212 -16.24 -25.67 -6.90
C ILE A 212 -15.27 -25.15 -5.84
N MET A 213 -15.68 -24.18 -5.01
CA MET A 213 -14.91 -23.63 -3.89
C MET A 213 -14.92 -24.52 -2.62
N ALA A 214 -15.45 -25.76 -2.70
CA ALA A 214 -15.83 -26.57 -1.53
C ALA A 214 -14.74 -26.86 -0.49
N ASP A 215 -13.45 -26.71 -0.83
CA ASP A 215 -12.33 -26.89 0.10
C ASP A 215 -11.94 -25.56 0.80
N ALA A 216 -12.61 -25.29 1.94
CA ALA A 216 -12.37 -24.08 2.73
C ALA A 216 -10.93 -23.96 3.26
N SER A 217 -10.17 -25.06 3.34
CA SER A 217 -8.77 -25.05 3.78
C SER A 217 -7.80 -24.41 2.75
N LYS A 218 -8.19 -24.40 1.49
CA LYS A 218 -7.40 -23.89 0.35
C LYS A 218 -7.82 -22.49 -0.12
N VAL A 219 -8.75 -21.83 0.60
CA VAL A 219 -9.25 -20.51 0.19
C VAL A 219 -8.15 -19.45 0.24
N SER A 220 -8.01 -18.73 -0.85
CA SER A 220 -7.12 -17.59 -1.03
C SER A 220 -7.87 -16.38 -1.59
N GLY A 221 -7.21 -15.23 -1.71
CA GLY A 221 -7.78 -14.04 -2.34
C GLY A 221 -8.18 -14.21 -3.82
N ARG A 222 -7.82 -15.33 -4.45
CA ARG A 222 -8.17 -15.63 -5.85
C ARG A 222 -9.37 -16.56 -5.98
N THR A 223 -9.71 -17.32 -4.93
CA THR A 223 -10.66 -18.42 -4.99
C THR A 223 -12.02 -18.02 -5.55
N ALA A 224 -12.60 -16.91 -5.09
CA ALA A 224 -13.90 -16.43 -5.58
C ALA A 224 -13.82 -15.93 -7.03
N PHE A 225 -12.73 -15.24 -7.41
CA PHE A 225 -12.50 -14.79 -8.77
C PHE A 225 -12.34 -15.96 -9.74
N ASP A 226 -11.56 -16.98 -9.36
CA ASP A 226 -11.36 -18.19 -10.19
C ASP A 226 -12.67 -18.98 -10.34
N ALA A 227 -13.45 -19.11 -9.27
CA ALA A 227 -14.75 -19.77 -9.29
C ALA A 227 -15.77 -19.02 -10.16
N MET A 228 -15.85 -17.71 -10.06
CA MET A 228 -16.69 -16.86 -10.92
C MET A 228 -16.33 -17.05 -12.40
N ARG A 229 -15.03 -17.03 -12.73
CA ARG A 229 -14.55 -17.27 -14.12
C ARG A 229 -14.89 -18.67 -14.64
N ALA A 230 -14.97 -19.66 -13.76
CA ALA A 230 -15.39 -21.01 -14.08
C ALA A 230 -16.91 -21.20 -14.16
N GLY A 231 -17.70 -20.12 -13.98
CA GLY A 231 -19.15 -20.15 -14.05
C GLY A 231 -19.83 -20.65 -12.77
N ASP A 232 -19.13 -20.66 -11.62
CA ASP A 232 -19.72 -20.99 -10.32
C ASP A 232 -20.54 -19.83 -9.76
N GLU A 233 -21.83 -20.04 -9.58
CA GLU A 233 -22.75 -19.01 -9.09
C GLU A 233 -22.42 -18.52 -7.67
N ALA A 234 -21.95 -19.42 -6.79
CA ALA A 234 -21.56 -19.04 -5.43
C ALA A 234 -20.28 -18.17 -5.47
N GLY A 235 -19.33 -18.52 -6.33
CA GLY A 235 -18.15 -17.68 -6.58
C GLY A 235 -18.52 -16.31 -7.13
N LYS A 236 -19.48 -16.25 -8.06
CA LYS A 236 -20.00 -15.00 -8.61
C LYS A 236 -20.66 -14.13 -7.54
N GLU A 237 -21.46 -14.70 -6.65
CA GLU A 237 -22.10 -13.96 -5.54
C GLU A 237 -21.06 -13.31 -4.61
N VAL A 238 -19.98 -14.03 -4.27
CA VAL A 238 -18.87 -13.48 -3.47
C VAL A 238 -18.16 -12.37 -4.22
N HIS A 239 -17.79 -12.61 -5.48
CA HIS A 239 -17.16 -11.63 -6.35
C HIS A 239 -17.98 -10.34 -6.42
N ASP A 240 -19.26 -10.43 -6.78
CA ASP A 240 -20.12 -9.26 -6.97
C ASP A 240 -20.31 -8.48 -5.67
N LYS A 241 -20.43 -9.18 -4.53
CA LYS A 241 -20.48 -8.55 -3.20
C LYS A 241 -19.19 -7.80 -2.88
N TYR A 242 -18.03 -8.42 -3.13
CA TYR A 242 -16.73 -7.80 -2.92
C TYR A 242 -16.55 -6.55 -3.80
N ILE A 243 -16.87 -6.64 -5.09
CA ILE A 243 -16.77 -5.52 -6.05
C ILE A 243 -17.66 -4.35 -5.62
N LYS A 244 -18.87 -4.60 -5.12
CA LYS A 244 -19.76 -3.54 -4.61
C LYS A 244 -19.14 -2.80 -3.42
N TYR A 245 -18.58 -3.50 -2.44
CA TYR A 245 -17.92 -2.85 -1.32
C TYR A 245 -16.66 -2.09 -1.72
N LEU A 246 -15.89 -2.65 -2.66
CA LEU A 246 -14.71 -1.99 -3.19
C LEU A 246 -15.10 -0.70 -3.93
N ALA A 247 -16.12 -0.75 -4.78
CA ALA A 247 -16.63 0.41 -5.51
C ALA A 247 -17.20 1.48 -4.55
N CYS A 248 -17.92 1.09 -3.50
CA CYS A 248 -18.45 2.01 -2.49
C CYS A 248 -17.32 2.85 -1.86
N GLY A 249 -16.26 2.22 -1.36
CA GLY A 249 -15.15 2.96 -0.78
C GLY A 249 -14.41 3.83 -1.79
N LEU A 250 -14.20 3.34 -3.02
CA LEU A 250 -13.61 4.12 -4.10
C LEU A 250 -14.45 5.35 -4.44
N THR A 251 -15.77 5.20 -4.53
CA THR A 251 -16.70 6.31 -4.78
C THR A 251 -16.61 7.36 -3.67
N ASN A 252 -16.54 6.93 -2.40
CA ASN A 252 -16.39 7.83 -1.26
C ASN A 252 -15.13 8.68 -1.37
N ILE A 253 -13.97 8.06 -1.61
CA ILE A 253 -12.70 8.79 -1.73
C ILE A 253 -12.66 9.67 -2.99
N ILE A 254 -13.27 9.24 -4.09
CA ILE A 254 -13.40 10.05 -5.30
C ILE A 254 -14.27 11.29 -5.01
N ASN A 255 -15.40 11.12 -4.34
CA ASN A 255 -16.30 12.24 -4.01
C ASN A 255 -15.68 13.24 -3.03
N ILE A 256 -14.75 12.79 -2.15
CA ILE A 256 -14.07 13.66 -1.20
C ILE A 256 -12.91 14.43 -1.85
N PHE A 257 -12.06 13.73 -2.65
CA PHE A 257 -10.78 14.26 -3.10
C PHE A 257 -10.76 14.66 -4.58
N GLN A 258 -11.66 14.12 -5.41
CA GLN A 258 -11.69 14.32 -6.87
C GLN A 258 -10.28 14.18 -7.50
N PRO A 259 -9.57 13.06 -7.27
CA PRO A 259 -8.24 12.89 -7.82
C PRO A 259 -8.28 12.68 -9.33
N GLU A 260 -7.20 13.01 -10.03
CA GLU A 260 -7.04 12.70 -11.46
C GLU A 260 -6.96 11.18 -11.68
N VAL A 261 -6.24 10.48 -10.79
CA VAL A 261 -6.03 9.03 -10.86
C VAL A 261 -6.21 8.40 -9.48
N VAL A 262 -6.88 7.26 -9.42
CA VAL A 262 -6.75 6.30 -8.32
C VAL A 262 -6.03 5.06 -8.83
N SER A 263 -4.86 4.78 -8.29
CA SER A 263 -4.09 3.56 -8.57
C SER A 263 -4.39 2.47 -7.55
N ILE A 264 -4.62 1.25 -8.02
CA ILE A 264 -4.95 0.10 -7.18
C ILE A 264 -3.77 -0.89 -7.21
N GLY A 265 -3.14 -1.08 -6.04
CA GLY A 265 -2.04 -2.01 -5.82
C GLY A 265 -2.42 -3.15 -4.87
N GLY A 266 -1.42 -3.89 -4.40
CA GLY A 266 -1.58 -5.03 -3.51
C GLY A 266 -1.95 -6.32 -4.24
N GLY A 267 -2.12 -7.42 -3.49
CA GLY A 267 -2.31 -8.75 -4.07
C GLY A 267 -3.54 -8.90 -4.98
N ILE A 268 -4.64 -8.22 -4.65
CA ILE A 268 -5.88 -8.27 -5.43
C ILE A 268 -5.73 -7.54 -6.79
N SER A 269 -4.86 -6.55 -6.89
CA SER A 269 -4.60 -5.85 -8.16
C SER A 269 -4.03 -6.76 -9.27
N ASN A 270 -3.54 -7.96 -8.92
CA ASN A 270 -3.12 -8.96 -9.90
C ASN A 270 -4.27 -9.49 -10.79
N GLU A 271 -5.53 -9.23 -10.43
CA GLU A 271 -6.69 -9.45 -11.30
C GLU A 271 -6.68 -8.53 -12.53
N GLY A 272 -5.86 -7.49 -12.51
CA GLY A 272 -5.58 -6.65 -13.68
C GLY A 272 -6.79 -5.84 -14.15
N GLN A 273 -6.92 -5.71 -15.48
CA GLN A 273 -7.98 -4.90 -16.09
C GLN A 273 -9.39 -5.41 -15.73
N SER A 274 -9.56 -6.73 -15.53
CA SER A 274 -10.86 -7.30 -15.16
C SER A 274 -11.40 -6.74 -13.82
N LEU A 275 -10.51 -6.38 -12.88
CA LEU A 275 -10.90 -5.72 -11.65
C LEU A 275 -11.43 -4.32 -11.93
N ILE A 276 -10.73 -3.55 -12.74
CA ILE A 276 -11.16 -2.19 -13.14
C ILE A 276 -12.49 -2.24 -13.87
N ASP A 277 -12.65 -3.15 -14.84
CA ASP A 277 -13.87 -3.30 -15.65
C ASP A 277 -15.09 -3.64 -14.79
N ALA A 278 -14.91 -4.42 -13.73
CA ALA A 278 -15.97 -4.76 -12.78
C ALA A 278 -16.36 -3.58 -11.87
N ILE A 279 -15.40 -2.75 -11.47
CA ILE A 279 -15.60 -1.62 -10.54
C ILE A 279 -16.15 -0.39 -11.26
N LEU A 280 -15.63 -0.07 -12.43
CA LEU A 280 -15.84 1.19 -13.13
C LEU A 280 -17.31 1.54 -13.35
N PRO A 281 -18.20 0.63 -13.76
CA PRO A 281 -19.62 0.93 -13.93
C PRO A 281 -20.32 1.38 -12.64
N LEU A 282 -19.93 0.78 -11.49
CA LEU A 282 -20.50 1.11 -10.19
C LEU A 282 -20.03 2.49 -9.72
N VAL A 283 -18.75 2.77 -9.84
CA VAL A 283 -18.19 4.09 -9.52
C VAL A 283 -18.76 5.17 -10.43
N ALA A 284 -18.91 4.91 -11.73
CA ALA A 284 -19.47 5.85 -12.69
C ALA A 284 -20.94 6.20 -12.39
N ALA A 285 -21.70 5.24 -11.86
CA ALA A 285 -23.10 5.44 -11.50
C ALA A 285 -23.29 6.30 -10.23
N GLU A 286 -22.33 6.25 -9.29
CA GLU A 286 -22.49 6.84 -7.96
C GLU A 286 -21.59 8.05 -7.69
N ARG A 287 -20.58 8.32 -8.54
CA ARG A 287 -19.73 9.49 -8.37
C ARG A 287 -20.50 10.79 -8.55
N TYR A 288 -20.26 11.75 -7.66
CA TYR A 288 -20.84 13.08 -7.77
C TYR A 288 -20.34 13.81 -9.03
N GLY A 289 -21.21 14.57 -9.66
CA GLY A 289 -20.90 15.28 -10.89
C GLY A 289 -21.12 14.48 -12.17
N GLY A 290 -21.20 13.16 -12.12
CA GLY A 290 -21.54 12.30 -13.26
C GLY A 290 -20.74 12.63 -14.52
N ASN A 291 -21.43 12.93 -15.62
CA ASN A 291 -20.82 13.31 -16.91
C ASN A 291 -20.57 14.82 -17.05
N HIS A 292 -20.85 15.63 -16.03
CA HIS A 292 -20.66 17.08 -16.07
C HIS A 292 -19.23 17.51 -15.77
N VAL A 293 -18.42 16.61 -15.20
CA VAL A 293 -17.01 16.84 -14.88
C VAL A 293 -16.15 15.68 -15.38
N PRO A 294 -14.85 15.90 -15.65
CA PRO A 294 -13.94 14.82 -16.00
C PRO A 294 -13.99 13.68 -14.96
N ALA A 295 -13.88 12.45 -15.43
CA ALA A 295 -13.86 11.29 -14.54
C ALA A 295 -12.48 11.08 -13.96
N THR A 296 -12.41 10.68 -12.68
CA THR A 296 -11.22 10.07 -12.12
C THR A 296 -10.89 8.78 -12.88
N GLU A 297 -9.65 8.62 -13.28
CA GLU A 297 -9.21 7.37 -13.91
C GLU A 297 -8.85 6.34 -12.84
N LEU A 298 -9.33 5.11 -13.01
CA LEU A 298 -8.90 3.96 -12.21
C LEU A 298 -7.81 3.22 -12.96
N ARG A 299 -6.67 2.99 -12.33
CA ARG A 299 -5.51 2.30 -12.93
C ARG A 299 -4.98 1.23 -12.00
N ILE A 300 -4.41 0.16 -12.55
CA ILE A 300 -3.62 -0.80 -11.77
C ILE A 300 -2.24 -0.20 -11.51
N ALA A 301 -1.77 -0.27 -10.27
CA ALA A 301 -0.42 0.14 -9.89
C ALA A 301 0.64 -0.65 -10.67
N THR A 302 1.67 0.02 -11.15
CA THR A 302 2.63 -0.57 -12.07
C THR A 302 3.95 -0.98 -11.42
N LEU A 303 4.33 -0.32 -10.32
CA LEU A 303 5.61 -0.57 -9.65
C LEU A 303 5.58 -1.78 -8.71
N LYS A 304 4.39 -2.29 -8.37
CA LYS A 304 4.21 -3.48 -7.52
C LYS A 304 4.97 -3.34 -6.18
N ASN A 305 5.76 -4.36 -5.83
CA ASN A 305 6.56 -4.40 -4.59
C ASN A 305 7.74 -3.40 -4.58
N ASP A 306 8.01 -2.74 -5.68
CA ASP A 306 9.09 -1.75 -5.78
C ASP A 306 8.58 -0.31 -5.52
N ALA A 307 7.27 -0.11 -5.44
CA ALA A 307 6.67 1.20 -5.22
C ALA A 307 7.17 1.88 -3.94
N GLY A 308 7.22 1.15 -2.82
CA GLY A 308 7.72 1.66 -1.54
C GLY A 308 9.19 2.09 -1.63
N ILE A 309 10.04 1.28 -2.26
CA ILE A 309 11.48 1.58 -2.41
C ILE A 309 11.68 2.81 -3.32
N ILE A 310 11.01 2.86 -4.48
CA ILE A 310 11.14 3.98 -5.42
C ILE A 310 10.59 5.26 -4.78
N GLY A 311 9.43 5.17 -4.14
CA GLY A 311 8.81 6.31 -3.45
C GLY A 311 9.69 6.82 -2.31
N ALA A 312 10.21 5.92 -1.46
CA ALA A 312 11.14 6.28 -0.41
C ALA A 312 12.38 6.99 -0.98
N ALA A 313 13.03 6.44 -2.01
CA ALA A 313 14.19 7.04 -2.63
C ALA A 313 13.93 8.48 -3.11
N MET A 314 12.69 8.79 -3.49
CA MET A 314 12.28 10.10 -4.02
C MET A 314 11.76 11.07 -2.95
N LEU A 315 11.78 10.70 -1.68
CA LEU A 315 11.49 11.65 -0.59
C LEU A 315 12.55 12.75 -0.55
N GLY A 316 12.12 14.00 -0.41
CA GLY A 316 13.02 15.16 -0.36
C GLY A 316 13.77 15.45 -1.68
N ALA A 317 13.29 14.94 -2.83
CA ALA A 317 13.87 15.19 -4.14
C ALA A 317 13.34 16.49 -4.78
#